data_06ee84ef66c263a2b9b5a56e27dc5bee
#
_entry.id   06ee84ef66c263a2b9b5a56e27dc5bee
#
_cell.length_a   1.000
_cell.length_b   1.000
_cell.length_c   1.000
_cell.angle_alpha   90.00
_cell.angle_beta   90.00
_cell.angle_gamma   90.00
#
_symmetry.space_group_name_H-M   'P 1'
#
loop_
_entity.id
_entity.type
_entity.pdbx_description
1 polymer ?
#
loop_
_entity_poly.entity_id
_entity_poly.type
_entity_poly.pdbx_seq_one_letter_code
_entity_poly.pdbx_strand_id
1 'polypeptide(L)'
;MKRTPFLVTCVVVPSLIGGGLYLEHRRRAAADVPIPVADGRIDVELDQAPPQKRTGAPISLTASDGSGLKLVSIRAEAQVEGPLAFTELHLVFENPESRVREGTFTIDLPASAEVSRFAMKIGSTWQEGEFVEKQAARVAYEDFLHRKQDPALLEQGPGNTFSARVFPIPPRGRKELILTYSEILPASAAYRLPLQGLPEIGSLNVRVHTPRGQARTHELVRKNFSPADDYVIADKGVVEGLSAADLRVVTVRPTAGAGAAEEPIGPTVVLVDTSASRSAGFAEQAEMVAQTLENMGDVPVHVIAFDQTSAPIYTGSAKGFRAGGLEKLRDRKPLGASSLEAGLAAVEGIDKGFGTKRLLLVTDGVVTYGESDGRKLASKLEALRSRGLERADIIAAGGIREKERLDALVAGPLPKAGILVDAAEGGKRIAKRLSKPVLANAEIDVAGAIWVYPKKAIGLQPGDPLVVYAQLPKNVSGTKVTVGTQTFEPKLAEAPMELVERAWAKAKIADLAAHSEDAADAKAQAIELSKRYRVLSPYTSLLVLESDADYERIVARAQAAFKV
;
A
#
# COMPACT_ATOMS: atom_id res chain seq x y z
N MET A 1 9.11 -27.87 59.95
CA MET A 1 9.44 -27.25 58.67
C MET A 1 8.22 -26.47 58.20
N LYS A 2 8.26 -25.15 58.38
CA LYS A 2 7.14 -24.25 58.07
C LYS A 2 7.29 -23.75 56.61
N ARG A 3 6.29 -23.97 55.78
CA ARG A 3 6.20 -23.38 54.42
C ARG A 3 5.50 -22.00 54.52
N THR A 4 6.21 -20.98 54.12
CA THR A 4 5.69 -19.60 53.99
C THR A 4 5.03 -19.44 52.60
N PRO A 5 3.84 -18.86 52.47
CA PRO A 5 3.28 -18.57 51.18
C PRO A 5 3.81 -17.23 50.66
N PHE A 6 4.24 -17.20 49.39
CA PHE A 6 4.56 -15.97 48.65
C PHE A 6 3.25 -15.26 48.29
N LEU A 7 3.11 -14.05 48.81
CA LEU A 7 2.04 -13.13 48.43
C LEU A 7 2.45 -12.42 47.13
N VAL A 8 1.76 -12.71 46.04
CA VAL A 8 1.85 -11.91 44.80
C VAL A 8 0.96 -10.71 44.98
N THR A 9 1.55 -9.55 45.19
CA THR A 9 0.83 -8.28 45.23
C THR A 9 0.56 -7.83 43.81
N CYS A 10 -0.66 -8.03 43.31
CA CYS A 10 -1.15 -7.38 42.12
C CYS A 10 -1.31 -5.89 42.40
N VAL A 11 -0.42 -5.07 41.84
CA VAL A 11 -0.60 -3.62 41.78
C VAL A 11 -1.65 -3.32 40.70
N VAL A 12 -2.87 -3.11 41.14
CA VAL A 12 -3.92 -2.53 40.30
C VAL A 12 -3.62 -1.02 40.17
N VAL A 13 -3.12 -0.59 39.03
CA VAL A 13 -3.02 0.82 38.69
C VAL A 13 -4.40 1.26 38.19
N PRO A 14 -5.08 2.20 38.84
CA PRO A 14 -6.35 2.70 38.33
C PRO A 14 -6.09 3.61 37.13
N SER A 15 -6.55 3.21 35.96
CA SER A 15 -6.59 4.02 34.74
C SER A 15 -7.72 5.08 34.84
N LEU A 16 -7.48 6.16 35.55
CA LEU A 16 -8.38 7.32 35.65
C LEU A 16 -7.75 8.60 35.06
N ILE A 17 -6.97 8.48 33.96
CA ILE A 17 -6.38 9.66 33.29
C ILE A 17 -6.72 9.66 31.77
N GLY A 18 -7.70 8.87 31.31
CA GLY A 18 -8.03 8.77 29.87
C GLY A 18 -8.89 9.91 29.31
N GLY A 19 -9.78 10.50 30.10
CA GLY A 19 -10.79 11.44 29.60
C GLY A 19 -10.26 12.87 29.33
N GLY A 20 -9.38 13.36 30.19
CA GLY A 20 -8.86 14.73 30.07
C GLY A 20 -7.82 14.90 28.95
N LEU A 21 -6.95 13.92 28.78
CA LEU A 21 -5.96 13.91 27.69
C LEU A 21 -6.59 13.68 26.32
N TYR A 22 -7.71 12.94 26.25
CA TYR A 22 -8.46 12.69 25.02
C TYR A 22 -9.12 13.96 24.46
N LEU A 23 -9.68 14.79 25.32
CA LEU A 23 -10.28 16.09 24.93
C LEU A 23 -9.22 17.14 24.57
N GLU A 24 -8.06 17.12 25.21
CA GLU A 24 -6.95 18.03 24.91
C GLU A 24 -6.27 17.67 23.57
N HIS A 25 -6.19 16.37 23.25
CA HIS A 25 -5.67 15.90 21.95
C HIS A 25 -6.63 16.27 20.79
N ARG A 26 -7.94 16.24 20.99
CA ARG A 26 -8.94 16.73 20.03
C ARG A 26 -8.79 18.23 19.73
N ARG A 27 -8.51 19.04 20.73
CA ARG A 27 -8.27 20.49 20.55
C ARG A 27 -6.98 20.78 19.80
N ARG A 28 -5.96 19.93 19.90
CA ARG A 28 -4.71 20.05 19.13
C ARG A 28 -4.81 19.52 17.70
N ALA A 29 -5.64 18.53 17.44
CA ALA A 29 -5.87 18.01 16.07
C ALA A 29 -6.67 18.97 15.18
N ALA A 30 -7.39 19.93 15.76
CA ALA A 30 -8.13 20.97 15.05
C ALA A 30 -7.35 22.28 14.84
N ALA A 31 -6.13 22.39 15.37
CA ALA A 31 -5.27 23.52 15.09
C ALA A 31 -4.68 23.35 13.68
N ASP A 32 -5.04 24.23 12.76
CA ASP A 32 -4.32 24.46 11.52
C ASP A 32 -2.84 24.65 11.85
N VAL A 33 -2.02 23.63 11.62
CA VAL A 33 -0.56 23.78 11.70
C VAL A 33 -0.18 24.67 10.51
N PRO A 34 0.29 25.91 10.73
CA PRO A 34 0.70 26.75 9.61
C PRO A 34 1.89 26.08 8.92
N ILE A 35 1.69 25.63 7.69
CA ILE A 35 2.79 25.14 6.86
C ILE A 35 3.64 26.36 6.48
N PRO A 36 4.92 26.42 6.84
CA PRO A 36 5.79 27.56 6.47
C PRO A 36 5.86 27.66 4.95
N VAL A 37 5.41 28.78 4.40
CA VAL A 37 5.44 29.07 2.97
C VAL A 37 6.85 29.57 2.64
N ALA A 38 7.63 28.79 1.92
CA ALA A 38 8.87 29.25 1.32
C ALA A 38 8.60 29.99 0.00
N ASP A 39 9.28 31.09 -0.23
CA ASP A 39 8.98 32.13 -1.25
C ASP A 39 9.43 31.78 -2.68
N GLY A 40 9.41 30.51 -3.09
CA GLY A 40 9.76 30.08 -4.44
C GLY A 40 8.62 29.31 -5.10
N ARG A 41 7.70 30.00 -5.76
CA ARG A 41 6.64 29.36 -6.54
C ARG A 41 7.17 28.96 -7.93
N ILE A 42 6.97 27.71 -8.31
CA ILE A 42 7.22 27.20 -9.66
C ILE A 42 5.93 26.60 -10.17
N ASP A 43 5.41 27.11 -11.28
CA ASP A 43 4.37 26.43 -12.05
C ASP A 43 5.01 25.20 -12.69
N VAL A 44 4.57 24.02 -12.27
CA VAL A 44 5.03 22.75 -12.83
C VAL A 44 4.05 22.33 -13.91
N GLU A 45 4.51 22.22 -15.14
CA GLU A 45 3.81 21.45 -16.15
C GLU A 45 3.82 19.97 -15.76
N LEU A 46 2.72 19.27 -16.07
CA LEU A 46 2.63 17.83 -15.84
C LEU A 46 3.75 17.14 -16.61
N ASP A 47 4.76 16.65 -15.89
CA ASP A 47 5.89 15.96 -16.50
C ASP A 47 5.43 14.58 -16.98
N GLN A 48 5.83 14.22 -18.19
CA GLN A 48 5.44 12.96 -18.84
C GLN A 48 6.19 11.77 -18.22
N ALA A 49 5.74 11.34 -17.06
CA ALA A 49 6.08 9.97 -16.62
C ALA A 49 5.31 8.98 -17.53
N PRO A 50 5.90 7.82 -17.86
CA PRO A 50 5.20 6.84 -18.70
C PRO A 50 3.82 6.54 -18.11
N PRO A 51 2.73 6.70 -18.88
CA PRO A 51 1.38 6.64 -18.37
C PRO A 51 1.08 5.24 -17.85
N GLN A 52 0.80 5.14 -16.55
CA GLN A 52 0.13 3.97 -16.00
C GLN A 52 -1.36 4.13 -16.31
N LYS A 53 -1.87 3.48 -17.34
CA LYS A 53 -3.31 3.46 -17.58
C LYS A 53 -4.00 2.73 -16.43
N ARG A 54 -4.82 3.47 -15.70
CA ARG A 54 -5.63 2.93 -14.59
C ARG A 54 -6.96 2.42 -15.10
N THR A 55 -7.54 1.47 -14.37
CA THR A 55 -8.83 0.84 -14.68
C THR A 55 -10.05 1.70 -14.44
N GLY A 56 -9.90 2.88 -13.82
CA GLY A 56 -10.99 3.77 -13.47
C GLY A 56 -10.49 5.08 -12.90
N ALA A 57 -11.41 5.95 -12.54
CA ALA A 57 -11.09 7.19 -11.85
C ALA A 57 -10.50 6.83 -10.46
N PRO A 58 -9.30 7.35 -10.10
CA PRO A 58 -8.68 7.06 -8.81
C PRO A 58 -9.48 7.61 -7.63
N ILE A 59 -10.41 8.52 -7.86
CA ILE A 59 -11.28 9.13 -6.85
C ILE A 59 -12.69 9.19 -7.43
N SER A 60 -13.66 8.61 -6.74
CA SER A 60 -15.07 8.63 -7.13
C SER A 60 -16.00 8.70 -5.93
N LEU A 61 -17.20 9.24 -6.15
CA LEU A 61 -18.34 9.08 -5.26
C LEU A 61 -19.52 8.62 -6.11
N THR A 62 -19.92 7.37 -5.93
CA THR A 62 -20.97 6.72 -6.71
C THR A 62 -22.19 6.52 -5.83
N ALA A 63 -23.33 6.97 -6.27
CA ALA A 63 -24.57 6.79 -5.54
C ALA A 63 -25.07 5.34 -5.59
N SER A 64 -25.97 4.99 -4.68
CA SER A 64 -26.49 3.63 -4.51
C SER A 64 -27.19 3.04 -5.76
N ASP A 65 -27.62 3.89 -6.70
CA ASP A 65 -28.16 3.47 -7.99
C ASP A 65 -27.09 3.30 -9.10
N GLY A 66 -25.82 3.42 -8.75
CA GLY A 66 -24.70 3.27 -9.67
C GLY A 66 -24.31 4.56 -10.42
N SER A 67 -25.05 5.67 -10.26
CA SER A 67 -24.70 6.94 -10.93
C SER A 67 -23.56 7.64 -10.18
N GLY A 68 -22.54 8.11 -10.93
CA GLY A 68 -21.46 8.93 -10.39
C GLY A 68 -21.93 10.33 -10.00
N LEU A 69 -21.47 10.84 -8.85
CA LEU A 69 -21.65 12.24 -8.50
C LEU A 69 -20.53 13.08 -9.11
N LYS A 70 -20.86 14.33 -9.45
CA LYS A 70 -19.90 15.23 -10.09
C LYS A 70 -18.81 15.64 -9.09
N LEU A 71 -17.55 15.43 -9.44
CA LEU A 71 -16.41 15.94 -8.69
C LEU A 71 -16.21 17.42 -9.03
N VAL A 72 -16.56 18.30 -8.09
CA VAL A 72 -16.56 19.76 -8.30
C VAL A 72 -15.18 20.35 -8.05
N SER A 73 -14.51 19.91 -6.97
CA SER A 73 -13.18 20.42 -6.68
C SER A 73 -12.30 19.39 -5.96
N ILE A 74 -11.01 19.50 -6.24
CA ILE A 74 -9.92 18.87 -5.51
C ILE A 74 -8.97 19.96 -5.05
N ARG A 75 -8.68 20.01 -3.75
CA ARG A 75 -7.54 20.71 -3.19
C ARG A 75 -6.65 19.66 -2.53
N ALA A 76 -5.38 19.60 -2.96
CA ALA A 76 -4.38 18.70 -2.43
C ALA A 76 -3.23 19.52 -1.85
N GLU A 77 -2.87 19.26 -0.61
CA GLU A 77 -1.71 19.82 0.09
C GLU A 77 -0.80 18.66 0.46
N ALA A 78 0.46 18.69 0.03
CA ALA A 78 1.40 17.63 0.34
C ALA A 78 2.73 18.17 0.87
N GLN A 79 3.33 17.43 1.79
CA GLN A 79 4.68 17.66 2.30
C GLN A 79 5.53 16.42 2.02
N VAL A 80 6.65 16.60 1.32
CA VAL A 80 7.57 15.52 0.93
C VAL A 80 8.87 15.68 1.69
N GLU A 81 9.12 14.78 2.64
CA GLU A 81 10.28 14.76 3.55
C GLU A 81 11.17 13.55 3.23
N GLY A 82 11.95 13.63 2.14
CA GLY A 82 12.84 12.52 1.77
C GLY A 82 12.12 11.21 1.47
N PRO A 83 12.28 10.15 2.29
CA PRO A 83 11.61 8.87 2.06
C PRO A 83 10.14 8.85 2.46
N LEU A 84 9.61 9.92 3.05
CA LEU A 84 8.21 10.00 3.49
C LEU A 84 7.49 11.17 2.83
N ALA A 85 6.20 10.99 2.57
CA ALA A 85 5.31 12.07 2.20
C ALA A 85 4.00 12.00 3.01
N PHE A 86 3.39 13.16 3.20
CA PHE A 86 2.08 13.33 3.79
C PHE A 86 1.22 14.14 2.83
N THR A 87 0.01 13.70 2.56
CA THR A 87 -0.93 14.35 1.64
C THR A 87 -2.29 14.52 2.29
N GLU A 88 -2.83 15.72 2.24
CA GLU A 88 -4.21 16.04 2.60
C GLU A 88 -5.01 16.39 1.36
N LEU A 89 -6.17 15.75 1.19
CA LEU A 89 -7.12 15.96 0.11
C LEU A 89 -8.41 16.55 0.66
N HIS A 90 -8.82 17.69 0.11
CA HIS A 90 -10.17 18.24 0.27
C HIS A 90 -10.94 17.99 -1.01
N LEU A 91 -12.01 17.23 -0.94
CA LEU A 91 -12.81 16.78 -2.06
C LEU A 91 -14.23 17.33 -1.95
N VAL A 92 -14.76 17.87 -3.03
CA VAL A 92 -16.13 18.36 -3.09
C VAL A 92 -16.87 17.67 -4.21
N PHE A 93 -17.94 16.97 -3.88
CA PHE A 93 -18.85 16.33 -4.82
C PHE A 93 -20.20 17.03 -4.81
N GLU A 94 -20.89 17.03 -5.96
CA GLU A 94 -22.20 17.63 -6.13
C GLU A 94 -23.23 16.57 -6.50
N ASN A 95 -24.36 16.61 -5.79
CA ASN A 95 -25.55 15.84 -6.13
C ASN A 95 -26.44 16.67 -7.06
N PRO A 96 -26.57 16.32 -8.34
CA PRO A 96 -27.40 17.10 -9.27
C PRO A 96 -28.90 16.88 -9.07
N GLU A 97 -29.30 15.87 -8.31
CA GLU A 97 -30.70 15.49 -8.15
C GLU A 97 -31.40 16.25 -7.02
N SER A 98 -32.72 16.27 -7.06
CA SER A 98 -33.58 16.94 -6.08
C SER A 98 -33.90 16.11 -4.84
N ARG A 99 -33.30 14.92 -4.69
CA ARG A 99 -33.48 14.01 -3.54
C ARG A 99 -32.17 13.81 -2.77
N VAL A 100 -32.29 13.50 -1.48
CA VAL A 100 -31.16 13.04 -0.66
C VAL A 100 -30.65 11.72 -1.21
N ARG A 101 -29.33 11.55 -1.26
CA ARG A 101 -28.67 10.31 -1.73
C ARG A 101 -27.74 9.75 -0.68
N GLU A 102 -27.54 8.46 -0.77
CA GLU A 102 -26.41 7.73 -0.19
C GLU A 102 -25.43 7.40 -1.32
N GLY A 103 -24.13 7.37 -1.03
CA GLY A 103 -23.12 7.02 -2.00
C GLY A 103 -21.94 6.29 -1.39
N THR A 104 -21.19 5.61 -2.25
CA THR A 104 -19.91 4.99 -1.90
C THR A 104 -18.78 5.85 -2.46
N PHE A 105 -18.01 6.45 -1.57
CA PHE A 105 -16.73 7.08 -1.88
C PHE A 105 -15.68 6.00 -2.07
N THR A 106 -14.87 6.11 -3.10
CA THR A 106 -13.76 5.19 -3.36
C THR A 106 -12.53 6.00 -3.76
N ILE A 107 -11.38 5.62 -3.24
CA ILE A 107 -10.08 6.20 -3.61
C ILE A 107 -9.01 5.12 -3.71
N ASP A 108 -8.25 5.16 -4.81
CA ASP A 108 -7.06 4.35 -5.03
C ASP A 108 -5.83 5.17 -4.69
N LEU A 109 -5.15 4.83 -3.63
CA LEU A 109 -3.94 5.51 -3.15
C LEU A 109 -2.67 4.84 -3.70
N PRO A 110 -1.49 5.47 -3.59
CA PRO A 110 -0.22 4.79 -3.82
C PRO A 110 -0.09 3.50 -2.99
N ALA A 111 0.59 2.48 -3.51
CA ALA A 111 0.67 1.16 -2.87
C ALA A 111 1.30 1.16 -1.46
N SER A 112 2.08 2.18 -1.13
CA SER A 112 2.68 2.37 0.21
C SER A 112 1.86 3.29 1.11
N ALA A 113 0.75 3.85 0.62
CA ALA A 113 -0.02 4.85 1.36
C ALA A 113 -0.85 4.23 2.48
N GLU A 114 -0.98 4.98 3.56
CA GLU A 114 -1.82 4.65 4.71
C GLU A 114 -2.67 5.84 5.10
N VAL A 115 -3.97 5.61 5.16
CA VAL A 115 -4.93 6.65 5.58
C VAL A 115 -4.73 6.95 7.07
N SER A 116 -4.64 8.24 7.38
CA SER A 116 -4.45 8.76 8.74
C SER A 116 -5.60 9.64 9.23
N ARG A 117 -6.45 10.11 8.33
CA ARG A 117 -7.64 10.92 8.65
C ARG A 117 -8.71 10.75 7.59
N PHE A 118 -9.93 10.70 8.00
CA PHE A 118 -11.10 10.85 7.15
C PHE A 118 -12.12 11.71 7.88
N ALA A 119 -12.58 12.78 7.26
CA ALA A 119 -13.58 13.66 7.83
C ALA A 119 -14.67 13.98 6.80
N MET A 120 -15.87 14.21 7.27
CA MET A 120 -17.03 14.49 6.46
C MET A 120 -17.75 15.73 7.00
N LYS A 121 -18.16 16.62 6.11
CA LYS A 121 -18.93 17.78 6.50
C LYS A 121 -20.42 17.44 6.61
N ILE A 122 -20.99 17.70 7.77
CA ILE A 122 -22.42 17.55 8.07
C ILE A 122 -22.96 18.91 8.46
N GLY A 123 -23.86 19.48 7.65
CA GLY A 123 -24.29 20.86 7.81
C GLY A 123 -23.11 21.83 7.66
N SER A 124 -22.83 22.59 8.73
CA SER A 124 -21.69 23.53 8.79
C SER A 124 -20.46 22.97 9.52
N THR A 125 -20.55 21.79 10.12
CA THR A 125 -19.54 21.22 11.02
C THR A 125 -18.79 20.06 10.35
N TRP A 126 -17.48 20.00 10.57
CA TRP A 126 -16.68 18.85 10.22
C TRP A 126 -16.80 17.77 11.30
N GLN A 127 -17.11 16.55 10.88
CA GLN A 127 -17.09 15.37 11.73
C GLN A 127 -15.88 14.53 11.40
N GLU A 128 -15.05 14.28 12.40
CA GLU A 128 -13.81 13.52 12.28
C GLU A 128 -14.05 12.01 12.44
N GLY A 129 -13.37 11.20 11.64
CA GLY A 129 -13.36 9.76 11.79
C GLY A 129 -12.47 9.31 12.94
N GLU A 130 -12.98 8.39 13.74
CA GLU A 130 -12.23 7.75 14.82
C GLU A 130 -11.82 6.32 14.42
N PHE A 131 -10.61 5.94 14.85
CA PHE A 131 -10.09 4.59 14.62
C PHE A 131 -10.76 3.62 15.58
N VAL A 132 -11.52 2.69 15.02
CA VAL A 132 -12.29 1.67 15.75
C VAL A 132 -11.90 0.30 15.25
N GLU A 133 -11.94 -0.72 16.12
CA GLU A 133 -11.79 -2.11 15.68
C GLU A 133 -12.82 -2.44 14.58
N LYS A 134 -12.39 -3.12 13.52
CA LYS A 134 -13.14 -3.26 12.26
C LYS A 134 -14.53 -3.89 12.45
N GLN A 135 -14.65 -4.93 13.25
CA GLN A 135 -15.93 -5.60 13.49
C GLN A 135 -16.87 -4.74 14.35
N ALA A 136 -16.33 -4.10 15.39
CA ALA A 136 -17.08 -3.16 16.21
C ALA A 136 -17.56 -1.94 15.40
N ALA A 137 -16.72 -1.44 14.48
CA ALA A 137 -17.10 -0.35 13.59
C ALA A 137 -18.26 -0.71 12.67
N ARG A 138 -18.28 -1.93 12.11
CA ARG A 138 -19.37 -2.42 11.25
C ARG A 138 -20.67 -2.56 12.03
N VAL A 139 -20.64 -3.19 13.20
CA VAL A 139 -21.83 -3.33 14.07
C VAL A 139 -22.39 -1.97 14.46
N ALA A 140 -21.52 -1.04 14.82
CA ALA A 140 -21.91 0.32 15.13
C ALA A 140 -22.56 1.01 13.93
N TYR A 141 -21.92 0.95 12.77
CA TYR A 141 -22.42 1.53 11.54
C TYR A 141 -23.84 1.04 11.19
N GLU A 142 -24.09 -0.27 11.27
CA GLU A 142 -25.40 -0.86 11.02
C GLU A 142 -26.46 -0.38 12.03
N ASP A 143 -26.11 -0.30 13.34
CA ASP A 143 -27.01 0.18 14.39
C ASP A 143 -27.42 1.66 14.16
N PHE A 144 -26.48 2.51 13.69
CA PHE A 144 -26.76 3.91 13.36
C PHE A 144 -27.63 4.05 12.10
N LEU A 145 -27.41 3.25 11.08
CA LEU A 145 -28.27 3.23 9.89
C LEU A 145 -29.72 2.89 10.26
N HIS A 146 -29.94 1.90 11.14
CA HIS A 146 -31.28 1.54 11.62
C HIS A 146 -31.97 2.69 12.36
N ARG A 147 -31.20 3.60 12.96
CA ARG A 147 -31.72 4.79 13.65
C ARG A 147 -31.89 6.00 12.74
N LYS A 148 -31.63 5.87 11.44
CA LYS A 148 -31.63 6.98 10.47
C LYS A 148 -30.66 8.12 10.84
N GLN A 149 -29.54 7.78 11.46
CA GLN A 149 -28.42 8.67 11.73
C GLN A 149 -27.40 8.58 10.59
N ASP A 150 -26.53 9.57 10.46
CA ASP A 150 -25.66 9.81 9.29
C ASP A 150 -24.22 9.31 9.51
N PRO A 151 -23.96 7.98 9.65
CA PRO A 151 -22.60 7.49 9.81
C PRO A 151 -21.86 7.45 8.49
N ALA A 152 -20.52 7.52 8.56
CA ALA A 152 -19.66 7.05 7.47
C ALA A 152 -18.63 6.07 8.02
N LEU A 153 -18.35 5.02 7.26
CA LEU A 153 -17.38 4.00 7.61
C LEU A 153 -16.37 3.86 6.47
N LEU A 154 -15.12 4.26 6.73
CA LEU A 154 -14.01 4.08 5.78
C LEU A 154 -13.23 2.83 6.14
N GLU A 155 -13.10 1.95 5.17
CA GLU A 155 -12.36 0.70 5.27
C GLU A 155 -11.37 0.56 4.13
N GLN A 156 -10.30 -0.17 4.39
CA GLN A 156 -9.42 -0.67 3.36
C GLN A 156 -10.12 -1.82 2.62
N GLY A 157 -10.28 -1.64 1.33
CA GLY A 157 -10.71 -2.66 0.38
C GLY A 157 -9.54 -3.54 -0.08
N PRO A 158 -9.71 -4.26 -1.19
CA PRO A 158 -8.61 -5.02 -1.80
C PRO A 158 -7.45 -4.11 -2.19
N GLY A 159 -6.24 -4.51 -1.87
CA GLY A 159 -5.01 -3.78 -2.20
C GLY A 159 -4.94 -2.40 -1.55
N ASN A 160 -4.66 -1.39 -2.35
CA ASN A 160 -4.52 0.01 -1.96
C ASN A 160 -5.79 0.85 -2.22
N THR A 161 -6.94 0.21 -2.37
CA THR A 161 -8.24 0.88 -2.50
C THR A 161 -8.86 1.09 -1.13
N PHE A 162 -9.38 2.29 -0.89
CA PHE A 162 -10.13 2.64 0.30
C PHE A 162 -11.54 3.05 -0.09
N SER A 163 -12.53 2.62 0.67
CA SER A 163 -13.92 2.94 0.41
C SER A 163 -14.63 3.40 1.67
N ALA A 164 -15.55 4.36 1.50
CA ALA A 164 -16.42 4.83 2.57
C ALA A 164 -17.86 4.98 2.06
N ARG A 165 -18.83 4.48 2.82
CA ARG A 165 -20.22 4.87 2.63
C ARG A 165 -20.42 6.26 3.19
N VAL A 166 -21.09 7.11 2.42
CA VAL A 166 -21.28 8.53 2.71
C VAL A 166 -22.77 8.86 2.63
N PHE A 167 -23.33 9.35 3.75
CA PHE A 167 -24.72 9.80 3.86
C PHE A 167 -24.79 10.93 4.90
N PRO A 168 -25.74 11.89 4.81
CA PRO A 168 -26.54 12.19 3.63
C PRO A 168 -25.74 12.99 2.59
N ILE A 169 -26.10 12.82 1.33
CA ILE A 169 -25.69 13.72 0.28
C ILE A 169 -26.90 14.58 -0.08
N PRO A 170 -26.89 15.87 0.28
CA PRO A 170 -28.09 16.72 0.22
C PRO A 170 -28.57 16.91 -1.23
N PRO A 171 -29.90 17.12 -1.42
CA PRO A 171 -30.47 17.35 -2.74
C PRO A 171 -29.92 18.67 -3.35
N ARG A 172 -29.52 18.64 -4.62
CA ARG A 172 -28.88 19.77 -5.33
C ARG A 172 -27.77 20.45 -4.52
N GLY A 173 -27.13 19.69 -3.63
CA GLY A 173 -26.16 20.18 -2.68
C GLY A 173 -24.79 19.54 -2.87
N ARG A 174 -23.87 19.95 -2.02
CA ARG A 174 -22.49 19.48 -2.05
C ARG A 174 -22.18 18.60 -0.84
N LYS A 175 -21.34 17.62 -1.06
CA LYS A 175 -20.72 16.80 0.00
C LYS A 175 -19.21 17.09 0.01
N GLU A 176 -18.71 17.49 1.15
CA GLU A 176 -17.29 17.80 1.35
C GLU A 176 -16.65 16.70 2.20
N LEU A 177 -15.50 16.20 1.75
CA LEU A 177 -14.72 15.17 2.42
C LEU A 177 -13.28 15.64 2.58
N ILE A 178 -12.65 15.28 3.69
CA ILE A 178 -11.20 15.39 3.90
C ILE A 178 -10.65 13.99 4.06
N LEU A 179 -9.58 13.69 3.35
CA LEU A 179 -8.82 12.46 3.52
C LEU A 179 -7.35 12.81 3.59
N THR A 180 -6.64 12.26 4.59
CA THR A 180 -5.19 12.37 4.65
C THR A 180 -4.54 11.01 4.65
N TYR A 181 -3.37 10.94 4.02
CA TYR A 181 -2.56 9.74 4.01
C TYR A 181 -1.07 10.06 4.09
N SER A 182 -0.32 9.12 4.62
CA SER A 182 1.14 9.12 4.57
C SER A 182 1.62 8.02 3.64
N GLU A 183 2.72 8.24 2.93
CA GLU A 183 3.29 7.23 2.05
C GLU A 183 4.81 7.17 2.16
N ILE A 184 5.37 6.01 1.78
CA ILE A 184 6.80 5.78 1.71
C ILE A 184 7.22 6.01 0.26
N LEU A 185 8.20 6.92 0.08
CA LEU A 185 8.81 7.20 -1.21
C LEU A 185 10.22 6.60 -1.23
N PRO A 186 10.44 5.42 -1.82
CA PRO A 186 11.80 4.92 -2.04
C PRO A 186 12.65 5.99 -2.73
N ALA A 187 13.94 6.02 -2.46
CA ALA A 187 14.83 7.11 -2.92
C ALA A 187 14.82 7.35 -4.44
N SER A 188 14.41 6.36 -5.23
CA SER A 188 14.25 6.46 -6.70
C SER A 188 12.83 6.81 -7.15
N ALA A 189 11.84 6.79 -6.25
CA ALA A 189 10.45 7.06 -6.62
C ALA A 189 10.14 8.55 -6.55
N ALA A 190 9.44 9.08 -7.53
CA ALA A 190 8.87 10.42 -7.48
C ALA A 190 7.65 10.46 -6.56
N TYR A 191 7.35 11.62 -5.96
CA TYR A 191 6.03 11.84 -5.38
C TYR A 191 5.00 11.86 -6.50
N ARG A 192 3.88 11.16 -6.30
CA ARG A 192 2.83 11.02 -7.31
C ARG A 192 1.44 11.20 -6.69
N LEU A 193 0.72 12.23 -7.12
CA LEU A 193 -0.70 12.38 -6.81
C LEU A 193 -1.52 11.75 -7.95
N PRO A 194 -2.34 10.73 -7.66
CA PRO A 194 -3.16 10.05 -8.66
C PRO A 194 -4.28 10.95 -9.19
N LEU A 195 -4.18 11.42 -10.43
CA LEU A 195 -5.18 12.25 -11.10
C LEU A 195 -5.66 11.65 -12.43
N GLN A 196 -4.83 10.83 -13.09
CA GLN A 196 -5.16 10.25 -14.40
C GLN A 196 -6.46 9.44 -14.33
N GLY A 197 -7.34 9.69 -15.30
CA GLY A 197 -8.64 9.02 -15.41
C GLY A 197 -9.77 9.69 -14.61
N LEU A 198 -9.51 10.80 -13.91
CA LEU A 198 -10.57 11.61 -13.32
C LEU A 198 -11.42 12.26 -14.41
N PRO A 199 -12.74 12.38 -14.18
CA PRO A 199 -13.60 13.19 -15.04
C PRO A 199 -13.20 14.66 -14.99
N GLU A 200 -13.88 15.50 -15.75
CA GLU A 200 -13.68 16.95 -15.66
C GLU A 200 -13.91 17.45 -14.22
N ILE A 201 -12.89 18.10 -13.66
CA ILE A 201 -12.89 18.71 -12.33
C ILE A 201 -13.13 20.21 -12.51
N GLY A 202 -14.13 20.77 -11.83
CA GLY A 202 -14.43 22.20 -11.91
C GLY A 202 -13.27 23.08 -11.39
N SER A 203 -12.59 22.66 -10.32
CA SER A 203 -11.41 23.34 -9.75
C SER A 203 -10.41 22.33 -9.20
N LEU A 204 -9.18 22.41 -9.66
CA LEU A 204 -8.05 21.64 -9.17
C LEU A 204 -7.00 22.60 -8.60
N ASN A 205 -6.61 22.41 -7.35
CA ASN A 205 -5.51 23.13 -6.72
C ASN A 205 -4.62 22.11 -5.99
N VAL A 206 -3.38 21.97 -6.43
CA VAL A 206 -2.39 21.07 -5.84
C VAL A 206 -1.20 21.89 -5.39
N ARG A 207 -0.78 21.71 -4.15
CA ARG A 207 0.46 22.25 -3.59
C ARG A 207 1.29 21.13 -3.00
N VAL A 208 2.56 21.09 -3.38
CA VAL A 208 3.52 20.12 -2.83
C VAL A 208 4.73 20.88 -2.30
N HIS A 209 5.00 20.73 -1.02
CA HIS A 209 6.14 21.34 -0.34
C HIS A 209 7.28 20.33 -0.24
N THR A 210 8.45 20.71 -0.73
CA THR A 210 9.69 19.96 -0.61
C THR A 210 10.68 20.80 0.23
N PRO A 211 10.66 20.68 1.57
CA PRO A 211 11.38 21.60 2.45
C PRO A 211 12.90 21.39 2.47
N ARG A 212 13.40 20.32 1.86
CA ARG A 212 14.81 19.94 1.90
C ARG A 212 15.54 20.23 0.59
N GLY A 213 16.85 20.48 0.71
CA GLY A 213 17.68 20.94 -0.41
C GLY A 213 17.37 22.41 -0.72
N GLN A 214 16.96 22.70 -1.94
CA GLN A 214 16.31 23.98 -2.25
C GLN A 214 14.83 23.84 -1.89
N ALA A 215 14.43 24.34 -0.73
CA ALA A 215 13.05 24.32 -0.30
C ALA A 215 12.15 24.96 -1.38
N ARG A 216 11.17 24.21 -1.88
CA ARG A 216 10.29 24.63 -2.98
C ARG A 216 8.85 24.30 -2.68
N THR A 217 7.97 25.14 -3.21
CA THR A 217 6.54 24.85 -3.30
C THR A 217 6.18 24.69 -4.77
N HIS A 218 5.74 23.50 -5.13
CA HIS A 218 5.24 23.20 -6.47
C HIS A 218 3.73 23.38 -6.45
N GLU A 219 3.20 24.15 -7.38
CA GLU A 219 1.77 24.48 -7.44
C GLU A 219 1.18 24.16 -8.83
N LEU A 220 -0.02 23.54 -8.84
CA LEU A 220 -0.82 23.33 -10.04
C LEU A 220 -2.24 23.83 -9.78
N VAL A 221 -2.67 24.86 -10.50
CA VAL A 221 -4.03 25.39 -10.44
C VAL A 221 -4.67 25.27 -11.81
N ARG A 222 -5.82 24.59 -11.89
CA ARG A 222 -6.58 24.39 -13.13
C ARG A 222 -8.08 24.55 -12.86
N LYS A 223 -8.82 24.95 -13.89
CA LYS A 223 -10.30 25.03 -13.86
C LYS A 223 -10.86 24.27 -15.06
N ASN A 224 -11.99 23.58 -14.84
CA ASN A 224 -12.66 22.76 -15.86
C ASN A 224 -11.65 21.85 -16.58
N PHE A 225 -10.96 21.04 -15.82
CA PHE A 225 -9.78 20.30 -16.24
C PHE A 225 -9.99 18.79 -16.12
N SER A 226 -9.71 18.05 -17.20
CA SER A 226 -9.66 16.59 -17.23
C SER A 226 -8.21 16.15 -17.27
N PRO A 227 -7.67 15.57 -16.17
CA PRO A 227 -6.26 15.15 -16.11
C PRO A 227 -5.99 13.99 -17.06
N ALA A 228 -5.05 14.16 -17.98
CA ALA A 228 -4.55 13.07 -18.82
C ALA A 228 -3.50 12.22 -18.10
N ASP A 229 -2.79 12.81 -17.13
CA ASP A 229 -1.69 12.21 -16.39
C ASP A 229 -1.80 12.47 -14.90
N ASP A 230 -1.04 11.70 -14.09
CA ASP A 230 -0.87 11.98 -12.68
C ASP A 230 0.03 13.22 -12.47
N TYR A 231 -0.14 13.89 -11.34
CA TYR A 231 0.77 14.96 -10.95
C TYR A 231 2.02 14.36 -10.28
N VAL A 232 3.21 14.64 -10.84
CA VAL A 232 4.46 13.99 -10.46
C VAL A 232 5.52 15.02 -10.10
N ILE A 233 6.17 14.84 -8.94
CA ILE A 233 7.35 15.61 -8.50
C ILE A 233 8.54 14.65 -8.41
N ALA A 234 9.47 14.78 -9.35
CA ALA A 234 10.67 13.93 -9.42
C ALA A 234 11.74 14.37 -8.41
N ASP A 235 11.96 15.68 -8.26
CA ASP A 235 12.92 16.26 -7.33
C ASP A 235 12.30 16.44 -5.94
N LYS A 236 12.64 15.56 -5.03
CA LYS A 236 12.13 15.55 -3.65
C LYS A 236 13.20 15.86 -2.59
N GLY A 237 14.38 16.38 -3.03
CA GLY A 237 15.51 16.57 -2.13
C GLY A 237 16.00 15.24 -1.56
N VAL A 238 17.20 14.81 -1.92
CA VAL A 238 17.73 13.51 -1.50
C VAL A 238 18.11 13.58 -0.02
N VAL A 239 17.39 12.83 0.82
CA VAL A 239 17.74 12.59 2.21
C VAL A 239 17.89 11.09 2.41
N GLU A 240 19.01 10.67 3.00
CA GLU A 240 19.28 9.25 3.24
C GLU A 240 18.45 8.71 4.41
N GLY A 241 18.04 9.58 5.34
CA GLY A 241 17.18 9.18 6.44
C GLY A 241 16.59 10.33 7.23
N LEU A 242 15.54 10.01 7.98
CA LEU A 242 14.82 10.90 8.87
C LEU A 242 14.94 10.44 10.31
N SER A 243 14.98 11.39 11.22
CA SER A 243 14.96 11.14 12.66
C SER A 243 13.90 11.98 13.35
N ALA A 244 13.25 11.39 14.34
CA ALA A 244 12.37 12.10 15.28
C ALA A 244 12.50 11.40 16.64
N ALA A 245 12.99 12.11 17.64
CA ALA A 245 13.34 11.56 18.97
C ALA A 245 14.15 10.24 18.86
N ASP A 246 13.59 9.13 19.32
CA ASP A 246 14.20 7.79 19.30
C ASP A 246 13.92 6.99 18.02
N LEU A 247 13.13 7.53 17.09
CA LEU A 247 12.73 6.85 15.86
C LEU A 247 13.61 7.24 14.67
N ARG A 248 13.86 6.27 13.79
CA ARG A 248 14.64 6.43 12.55
C ARG A 248 13.91 5.77 11.38
N VAL A 249 13.91 6.45 10.24
CA VAL A 249 13.50 5.91 8.94
C VAL A 249 14.63 6.21 7.97
N VAL A 250 15.34 5.19 7.51
CA VAL A 250 16.53 5.34 6.66
C VAL A 250 16.39 4.56 5.38
N THR A 251 16.96 5.08 4.29
CA THR A 251 17.06 4.41 3.01
C THR A 251 18.51 4.09 2.71
N VAL A 252 18.82 2.82 2.59
CA VAL A 252 20.15 2.33 2.18
C VAL A 252 20.07 1.65 0.83
N ARG A 253 21.21 1.56 0.12
CA ARG A 253 21.32 0.91 -1.19
C ARG A 253 22.46 -0.10 -1.17
N PRO A 254 22.19 -1.35 -0.77
CA PRO A 254 23.21 -2.39 -0.82
C PRO A 254 23.69 -2.61 -2.26
N THR A 255 24.98 -2.82 -2.41
CA THR A 255 25.63 -3.05 -3.69
C THR A 255 25.88 -4.54 -3.92
N ALA A 256 26.21 -4.93 -5.15
CA ALA A 256 26.67 -6.28 -5.43
C ALA A 256 28.02 -6.51 -4.69
N GLY A 257 28.16 -7.67 -4.08
CA GLY A 257 29.48 -8.15 -3.66
C GLY A 257 30.41 -8.32 -4.86
N ALA A 258 31.71 -8.24 -4.63
CA ALA A 258 32.69 -8.50 -5.69
C ALA A 258 32.45 -9.91 -6.29
N GLY A 259 32.26 -9.99 -7.60
CA GLY A 259 32.04 -11.25 -8.30
C GLY A 259 30.58 -11.70 -8.47
N ALA A 260 29.59 -10.89 -8.11
CA ALA A 260 28.19 -11.20 -8.37
C ALA A 260 27.94 -11.22 -9.89
N ALA A 261 27.83 -12.44 -10.46
CA ALA A 261 27.56 -12.67 -11.87
C ALA A 261 26.06 -12.61 -12.17
N GLU A 262 25.69 -12.29 -13.40
CA GLU A 262 24.32 -12.46 -13.88
C GLU A 262 23.90 -13.93 -13.78
N GLU A 263 22.67 -14.17 -13.34
CA GLU A 263 22.09 -15.52 -13.30
C GLU A 263 21.42 -15.83 -14.64
N PRO A 264 21.80 -16.94 -15.31
CA PRO A 264 21.12 -17.35 -16.53
C PRO A 264 19.66 -17.69 -16.24
N ILE A 265 18.77 -17.25 -17.12
CA ILE A 265 17.34 -17.55 -17.00
C ILE A 265 17.11 -18.96 -17.57
N GLY A 266 16.71 -19.89 -16.72
CA GLY A 266 16.36 -21.27 -17.13
C GLY A 266 14.91 -21.39 -17.63
N PRO A 267 14.46 -22.64 -17.95
CA PRO A 267 13.09 -22.89 -18.37
C PRO A 267 12.08 -22.29 -17.42
N THR A 268 11.19 -21.45 -17.96
CA THR A 268 10.33 -20.57 -17.17
C THR A 268 8.86 -20.84 -17.46
N VAL A 269 8.06 -21.04 -16.40
CA VAL A 269 6.61 -20.98 -16.48
C VAL A 269 6.17 -19.54 -16.21
N VAL A 270 5.33 -19.01 -17.09
CA VAL A 270 4.79 -17.65 -16.98
C VAL A 270 3.30 -17.76 -16.71
N LEU A 271 2.89 -17.36 -15.51
CA LEU A 271 1.48 -17.25 -15.13
C LEU A 271 1.01 -15.81 -15.33
N VAL A 272 0.00 -15.62 -16.16
CA VAL A 272 -0.55 -14.30 -16.45
C VAL A 272 -1.99 -14.21 -15.90
N ASP A 273 -2.19 -13.34 -14.95
CA ASP A 273 -3.51 -13.03 -14.39
C ASP A 273 -4.38 -12.34 -15.46
N THR A 274 -5.53 -12.96 -15.76
CA THR A 274 -6.54 -12.49 -16.70
C THR A 274 -7.89 -12.29 -16.02
N SER A 275 -7.90 -12.04 -14.72
CA SER A 275 -9.11 -11.74 -13.97
C SER A 275 -9.71 -10.37 -14.30
N ALA A 276 -10.93 -10.13 -13.88
CA ALA A 276 -11.67 -8.90 -14.18
C ALA A 276 -10.96 -7.62 -13.74
N SER A 277 -10.13 -7.67 -12.67
CA SER A 277 -9.31 -6.55 -12.23
C SER A 277 -8.28 -6.10 -13.28
N ARG A 278 -7.97 -6.96 -14.27
CA ARG A 278 -7.04 -6.67 -15.38
C ARG A 278 -7.73 -6.08 -16.60
N SER A 279 -9.06 -6.00 -16.65
CA SER A 279 -9.82 -5.64 -17.86
C SER A 279 -9.40 -4.31 -18.50
N ALA A 280 -9.12 -3.30 -17.71
CA ALA A 280 -8.51 -2.08 -18.26
C ALA A 280 -6.98 -2.17 -18.18
N GLY A 281 -6.31 -1.84 -19.27
CA GLY A 281 -4.87 -1.98 -19.39
C GLY A 281 -4.39 -3.40 -19.71
N PHE A 282 -5.29 -4.34 -20.01
CA PHE A 282 -4.91 -5.72 -20.33
C PHE A 282 -4.08 -5.82 -21.61
N ALA A 283 -4.39 -5.02 -22.61
CA ALA A 283 -3.61 -4.97 -23.84
C ALA A 283 -2.16 -4.52 -23.58
N GLU A 284 -1.98 -3.52 -22.74
CA GLU A 284 -0.69 -3.02 -22.31
C GLU A 284 0.06 -4.05 -21.45
N GLN A 285 -0.66 -4.76 -20.56
CA GLN A 285 -0.09 -5.87 -19.79
C GLN A 285 0.40 -6.99 -20.71
N ALA A 286 -0.39 -7.41 -21.69
CA ALA A 286 -0.01 -8.44 -22.66
C ALA A 286 1.22 -8.00 -23.49
N GLU A 287 1.27 -6.74 -23.89
CA GLU A 287 2.41 -6.17 -24.60
C GLU A 287 3.67 -6.12 -23.72
N MET A 288 3.54 -5.73 -22.46
CA MET A 288 4.64 -5.75 -21.48
C MET A 288 5.18 -7.18 -21.30
N VAL A 289 4.28 -8.18 -21.20
CA VAL A 289 4.68 -9.59 -21.12
C VAL A 289 5.47 -9.99 -22.38
N ALA A 290 4.97 -9.66 -23.57
CA ALA A 290 5.65 -9.95 -24.82
C ALA A 290 7.04 -9.31 -24.89
N GLN A 291 7.16 -8.05 -24.52
CA GLN A 291 8.45 -7.35 -24.46
C GLN A 291 9.40 -7.96 -23.43
N THR A 292 8.88 -8.39 -22.29
CA THR A 292 9.70 -9.08 -21.27
C THR A 292 10.27 -10.36 -21.84
N LEU A 293 9.43 -11.20 -22.43
CA LEU A 293 9.85 -12.50 -22.98
C LEU A 293 10.84 -12.33 -24.15
N GLU A 294 10.60 -11.40 -25.06
CA GLU A 294 11.54 -11.10 -26.15
C GLU A 294 12.95 -10.74 -25.65
N ASN A 295 13.03 -10.02 -24.52
CA ASN A 295 14.29 -9.58 -23.94
C ASN A 295 14.92 -10.60 -22.97
N MET A 296 14.25 -11.69 -22.64
CA MET A 296 14.80 -12.81 -21.84
C MET A 296 15.76 -13.69 -22.64
N GLY A 297 15.79 -13.55 -23.97
CA GLY A 297 16.62 -14.38 -24.82
C GLY A 297 15.91 -15.64 -25.31
N ASP A 298 16.69 -16.66 -25.73
CA ASP A 298 16.15 -17.91 -26.23
C ASP A 298 15.93 -18.94 -25.10
N VAL A 299 14.99 -18.60 -24.23
CA VAL A 299 14.65 -19.39 -23.04
C VAL A 299 13.38 -20.19 -23.32
N PRO A 300 13.31 -21.48 -22.98
CA PRO A 300 12.07 -22.25 -23.05
C PRO A 300 11.03 -21.64 -22.07
N VAL A 301 9.82 -21.35 -22.58
CA VAL A 301 8.73 -20.82 -21.75
C VAL A 301 7.44 -21.60 -21.97
N HIS A 302 6.67 -21.71 -20.89
CA HIS A 302 5.30 -22.19 -20.91
C HIS A 302 4.42 -21.09 -20.32
N VAL A 303 3.61 -20.44 -21.17
CA VAL A 303 2.75 -19.32 -20.77
C VAL A 303 1.33 -19.82 -20.53
N ILE A 304 0.81 -19.55 -19.35
CA ILE A 304 -0.53 -19.94 -18.89
C ILE A 304 -1.26 -18.68 -18.45
N ALA A 305 -2.46 -18.47 -18.96
CA ALA A 305 -3.39 -17.49 -18.44
C ALA A 305 -4.24 -18.11 -17.33
N PHE A 306 -4.53 -17.36 -16.28
CA PHE A 306 -5.39 -17.81 -15.20
C PHE A 306 -6.36 -16.73 -14.74
N ASP A 307 -7.52 -17.18 -14.29
CA ASP A 307 -8.54 -16.45 -13.55
C ASP A 307 -9.11 -17.40 -12.47
N GLN A 308 -10.38 -17.80 -12.51
CA GLN A 308 -10.92 -18.92 -11.72
C GLN A 308 -10.43 -20.28 -12.25
N THR A 309 -10.01 -20.30 -13.49
CA THR A 309 -9.48 -21.46 -14.21
C THR A 309 -8.15 -21.10 -14.84
N SER A 310 -7.45 -22.09 -15.36
CA SER A 310 -6.20 -21.89 -16.08
C SER A 310 -6.29 -22.42 -17.51
N ALA A 311 -5.61 -21.76 -18.44
CA ALA A 311 -5.53 -22.20 -19.84
C ALA A 311 -4.12 -21.99 -20.40
N PRO A 312 -3.52 -23.00 -21.07
CA PRO A 312 -2.25 -22.85 -21.75
C PRO A 312 -2.40 -21.89 -22.94
N ILE A 313 -1.51 -20.93 -23.05
CA ILE A 313 -1.49 -19.93 -24.13
C ILE A 313 -0.39 -20.25 -25.15
N TYR A 314 0.81 -20.60 -24.66
CA TYR A 314 1.96 -20.78 -25.53
C TYR A 314 3.00 -21.70 -24.89
N THR A 315 3.64 -22.53 -25.70
CA THR A 315 4.82 -23.30 -25.31
C THR A 315 5.84 -23.18 -26.42
N GLY A 316 7.07 -22.79 -26.08
CA GLY A 316 8.14 -22.57 -27.04
C GLY A 316 9.26 -21.70 -26.50
N SER A 317 10.05 -21.09 -27.40
CA SER A 317 11.05 -20.10 -27.02
C SER A 317 10.40 -18.77 -26.62
N ALA A 318 10.93 -18.10 -25.60
CA ALA A 318 10.47 -16.78 -25.15
C ALA A 318 10.44 -15.76 -26.31
N LYS A 319 11.44 -15.76 -27.19
CA LYS A 319 11.48 -14.90 -28.38
C LYS A 319 10.32 -15.14 -29.35
N GLY A 320 9.81 -16.37 -29.42
CA GLY A 320 8.71 -16.75 -30.30
C GLY A 320 7.32 -16.36 -29.77
N PHE A 321 7.22 -15.91 -28.53
CA PHE A 321 5.92 -15.62 -27.89
C PHE A 321 5.12 -14.55 -28.62
N ARG A 322 5.77 -13.48 -29.10
CA ARG A 322 5.06 -12.41 -29.82
C ARG A 322 4.31 -12.93 -31.05
N ALA A 323 4.95 -13.80 -31.82
CA ALA A 323 4.35 -14.37 -33.02
C ALA A 323 3.34 -15.51 -32.74
N GLY A 324 3.55 -16.30 -31.67
CA GLY A 324 2.78 -17.53 -31.45
C GLY A 324 1.80 -17.47 -30.26
N GLY A 325 1.94 -16.51 -29.33
CA GLY A 325 1.18 -16.47 -28.08
C GLY A 325 0.49 -15.15 -27.77
N LEU A 326 1.04 -14.01 -28.23
CA LEU A 326 0.53 -12.68 -27.83
C LEU A 326 -0.94 -12.47 -28.18
N GLU A 327 -1.36 -12.80 -29.41
CA GLU A 327 -2.76 -12.63 -29.84
C GLU A 327 -3.68 -13.58 -29.04
N LYS A 328 -3.24 -14.82 -28.80
CA LYS A 328 -4.00 -15.75 -27.95
C LYS A 328 -4.18 -15.24 -26.52
N LEU A 329 -3.18 -14.53 -25.98
CA LEU A 329 -3.29 -13.90 -24.67
C LEU A 329 -4.26 -12.71 -24.72
N ARG A 330 -4.19 -11.88 -25.77
CA ARG A 330 -5.09 -10.72 -25.97
C ARG A 330 -6.56 -11.12 -26.16
N ASP A 331 -6.78 -12.26 -26.83
CA ASP A 331 -8.14 -12.80 -27.06
C ASP A 331 -8.79 -13.30 -25.77
N ARG A 332 -7.99 -13.54 -24.72
CA ARG A 332 -8.51 -13.90 -23.41
C ARG A 332 -9.09 -12.66 -22.73
N LYS A 333 -10.43 -12.57 -22.74
CA LYS A 333 -11.14 -11.46 -22.13
C LYS A 333 -11.06 -11.54 -20.60
N PRO A 334 -10.55 -10.51 -19.91
CA PRO A 334 -10.45 -10.51 -18.44
C PRO A 334 -11.84 -10.32 -17.83
N LEU A 335 -12.50 -11.40 -17.43
CA LEU A 335 -13.86 -11.39 -16.89
C LEU A 335 -14.03 -12.22 -15.61
N GLY A 336 -13.11 -13.15 -15.32
CA GLY A 336 -13.19 -14.06 -14.19
C GLY A 336 -12.76 -13.46 -12.85
N ALA A 337 -13.02 -14.16 -11.76
CA ALA A 337 -12.43 -13.85 -10.46
C ALA A 337 -10.95 -14.29 -10.43
N SER A 338 -10.11 -13.65 -9.63
CA SER A 338 -8.70 -13.99 -9.51
C SER A 338 -8.49 -15.13 -8.51
N SER A 339 -7.86 -16.23 -8.96
CA SER A 339 -7.43 -17.35 -8.14
C SER A 339 -5.96 -17.67 -8.36
N LEU A 340 -5.10 -17.16 -7.48
CA LEU A 340 -3.68 -17.53 -7.50
C LEU A 340 -3.47 -19.03 -7.29
N GLU A 341 -4.33 -19.66 -6.51
CA GLU A 341 -4.32 -21.11 -6.30
C GLU A 341 -4.51 -21.89 -7.61
N ALA A 342 -5.47 -21.49 -8.45
CA ALA A 342 -5.70 -22.12 -9.76
C ALA A 342 -4.48 -21.94 -10.69
N GLY A 343 -3.85 -20.77 -10.67
CA GLY A 343 -2.60 -20.51 -11.40
C GLY A 343 -1.47 -21.41 -10.94
N LEU A 344 -1.24 -21.54 -9.62
CA LEU A 344 -0.19 -22.39 -9.07
C LEU A 344 -0.44 -23.88 -9.34
N ALA A 345 -1.69 -24.34 -9.23
CA ALA A 345 -2.06 -25.71 -9.55
C ALA A 345 -1.80 -26.06 -11.03
N ALA A 346 -1.93 -25.10 -11.94
CA ALA A 346 -1.60 -25.33 -13.35
C ALA A 346 -0.12 -25.65 -13.59
N VAL A 347 0.78 -25.15 -12.75
CA VAL A 347 2.23 -25.45 -12.82
C VAL A 347 2.48 -26.92 -12.47
N GLU A 348 1.69 -27.51 -11.57
CA GLU A 348 1.80 -28.92 -11.22
C GLU A 348 1.46 -29.84 -12.41
N GLY A 349 0.58 -29.41 -13.30
CA GLY A 349 0.15 -30.14 -14.49
C GLY A 349 1.16 -30.16 -15.64
N ILE A 350 2.22 -29.34 -15.58
CA ILE A 350 3.23 -29.26 -16.65
C ILE A 350 4.09 -30.52 -16.66
N ASP A 351 4.42 -31.00 -17.86
CA ASP A 351 5.30 -32.15 -18.04
C ASP A 351 6.66 -31.91 -17.35
N LYS A 352 7.12 -32.92 -16.60
CA LYS A 352 8.42 -32.85 -15.91
C LYS A 352 9.60 -32.70 -16.87
N GLY A 353 9.46 -33.19 -18.09
CA GLY A 353 10.45 -33.05 -19.15
C GLY A 353 10.70 -31.61 -19.58
N PHE A 354 9.77 -30.69 -19.32
CA PHE A 354 9.99 -29.25 -19.50
C PHE A 354 11.10 -28.70 -18.60
N GLY A 355 11.33 -29.32 -17.46
CA GLY A 355 12.42 -28.96 -16.54
C GLY A 355 12.26 -27.58 -15.90
N THR A 356 11.06 -27.22 -15.48
CA THR A 356 10.74 -25.92 -14.87
C THR A 356 11.72 -25.53 -13.78
N LYS A 357 12.42 -24.40 -13.97
CA LYS A 357 13.36 -23.81 -13.00
C LYS A 357 12.82 -22.53 -12.38
N ARG A 358 12.02 -21.79 -13.14
CA ARG A 358 11.53 -20.46 -12.74
C ARG A 358 10.03 -20.34 -12.96
N LEU A 359 9.39 -19.67 -12.04
CA LEU A 359 8.03 -19.14 -12.17
C LEU A 359 8.11 -17.63 -12.34
N LEU A 360 7.46 -17.09 -13.35
CA LEU A 360 7.23 -15.65 -13.52
C LEU A 360 5.72 -15.41 -13.40
N LEU A 361 5.29 -14.78 -12.31
CA LEU A 361 3.90 -14.50 -12.03
C LEU A 361 3.58 -13.03 -12.34
N VAL A 362 2.62 -12.79 -13.22
CA VAL A 362 2.15 -11.44 -13.59
C VAL A 362 0.75 -11.25 -13.01
N THR A 363 0.61 -10.47 -11.95
CA THR A 363 -0.65 -10.29 -11.20
C THR A 363 -0.64 -9.00 -10.38
N ASP A 364 -1.81 -8.56 -9.90
CA ASP A 364 -1.95 -7.52 -8.86
C ASP A 364 -1.90 -8.11 -7.44
N GLY A 365 -1.96 -9.42 -7.29
CA GLY A 365 -2.02 -10.10 -6.01
C GLY A 365 -3.40 -10.08 -5.35
N VAL A 366 -4.39 -9.40 -5.93
CA VAL A 366 -5.76 -9.40 -5.39
C VAL A 366 -6.43 -10.73 -5.69
N VAL A 367 -6.78 -11.48 -4.66
CA VAL A 367 -7.49 -12.75 -4.76
C VAL A 367 -8.96 -12.54 -4.44
N THR A 368 -9.84 -12.90 -5.37
CA THR A 368 -11.29 -12.81 -5.22
C THR A 368 -11.98 -14.17 -5.21
N TYR A 369 -11.22 -15.24 -5.43
CA TYR A 369 -11.69 -16.62 -5.38
C TYR A 369 -10.60 -17.59 -4.91
N GLY A 370 -10.94 -18.56 -4.06
CA GLY A 370 -10.01 -19.57 -3.54
C GLY A 370 -9.16 -19.07 -2.36
N GLU A 371 -7.98 -19.63 -2.19
CA GLU A 371 -7.08 -19.31 -1.07
C GLU A 371 -6.51 -17.89 -1.19
N SER A 372 -6.69 -17.09 -0.16
CA SER A 372 -6.24 -15.70 -0.09
C SER A 372 -5.10 -15.45 0.92
N ASP A 373 -4.79 -16.41 1.78
CA ASP A 373 -3.68 -16.29 2.73
C ASP A 373 -2.33 -16.41 2.01
N GLY A 374 -1.50 -15.37 2.09
CA GLY A 374 -0.21 -15.30 1.40
C GLY A 374 0.77 -16.40 1.87
N ARG A 375 0.72 -16.81 3.15
CA ARG A 375 1.58 -17.88 3.68
C ARG A 375 1.18 -19.26 3.15
N LYS A 376 -0.12 -19.51 3.05
CA LYS A 376 -0.61 -20.76 2.45
C LYS A 376 -0.29 -20.83 0.96
N LEU A 377 -0.40 -19.73 0.23
CA LEU A 377 0.00 -19.65 -1.16
C LEU A 377 1.52 -19.84 -1.32
N ALA A 378 2.34 -19.28 -0.42
CA ALA A 378 3.78 -19.53 -0.40
C ALA A 378 4.13 -21.01 -0.12
N SER A 379 3.36 -21.69 0.75
CA SER A 379 3.52 -23.14 0.97
C SER A 379 3.19 -23.97 -0.27
N LYS A 380 2.21 -23.52 -1.09
CA LYS A 380 1.93 -24.15 -2.39
C LYS A 380 3.10 -23.97 -3.38
N LEU A 381 3.73 -22.79 -3.39
CA LEU A 381 4.98 -22.58 -4.15
C LEU A 381 6.09 -23.51 -3.68
N GLU A 382 6.23 -23.73 -2.37
CA GLU A 382 7.22 -24.65 -1.83
C GLU A 382 7.02 -26.08 -2.34
N ALA A 383 5.79 -26.56 -2.42
CA ALA A 383 5.47 -27.88 -2.95
C ALA A 383 5.98 -28.07 -4.39
N LEU A 384 6.04 -27.01 -5.19
CA LEU A 384 6.56 -27.03 -6.56
C LEU A 384 8.09 -27.26 -6.65
N ARG A 385 8.83 -27.19 -5.54
CA ARG A 385 10.26 -27.60 -5.48
C ARG A 385 10.42 -29.05 -5.93
N SER A 386 9.49 -29.91 -5.57
CA SER A 386 9.50 -31.33 -6.00
C SER A 386 9.38 -31.49 -7.52
N ARG A 387 8.93 -30.43 -8.21
CA ARG A 387 8.85 -30.36 -9.68
C ARG A 387 10.05 -29.68 -10.32
N GLY A 388 11.03 -29.26 -9.51
CA GLY A 388 12.27 -28.64 -9.97
C GLY A 388 12.27 -27.10 -9.90
N LEU A 389 11.19 -26.46 -9.39
CA LEU A 389 11.12 -25.01 -9.24
C LEU A 389 12.18 -24.52 -8.24
N GLU A 390 13.01 -23.58 -8.70
CA GLU A 390 14.09 -22.99 -7.89
C GLU A 390 13.82 -21.56 -7.49
N ARG A 391 13.09 -20.78 -8.31
CA ARG A 391 12.87 -19.33 -8.10
C ARG A 391 11.49 -18.90 -8.59
N ALA A 392 10.86 -17.98 -7.87
CA ALA A 392 9.62 -17.33 -8.28
C ALA A 392 9.81 -15.81 -8.29
N ASP A 393 9.62 -15.20 -9.46
CA ASP A 393 9.65 -13.75 -9.64
C ASP A 393 8.23 -13.26 -9.92
N ILE A 394 7.92 -12.04 -9.46
CA ILE A 394 6.58 -11.45 -9.61
C ILE A 394 6.68 -10.11 -10.33
N ILE A 395 5.84 -9.93 -11.34
CA ILE A 395 5.58 -8.64 -11.97
C ILE A 395 4.25 -8.12 -11.43
N ALA A 396 4.31 -7.10 -10.60
CA ALA A 396 3.13 -6.43 -10.06
C ALA A 396 2.47 -5.58 -11.15
N ALA A 397 1.29 -6.01 -11.62
CA ALA A 397 0.55 -5.36 -12.70
C ALA A 397 -0.64 -4.56 -12.16
N GLY A 398 -0.94 -3.42 -12.79
CA GLY A 398 -2.10 -2.57 -12.47
C GLY A 398 -1.89 -1.57 -11.34
N GLY A 399 -2.93 -0.78 -11.07
CA GLY A 399 -2.92 0.29 -10.04
C GLY A 399 -3.28 -0.18 -8.64
N ILE A 400 -4.19 -1.16 -8.53
CA ILE A 400 -4.60 -1.79 -7.27
C ILE A 400 -3.70 -3.01 -7.05
N ARG A 401 -3.06 -3.13 -5.88
CA ARG A 401 -2.08 -4.18 -5.61
C ARG A 401 -2.12 -4.63 -4.16
N GLU A 402 -2.12 -5.94 -3.95
CA GLU A 402 -2.04 -6.57 -2.63
C GLU A 402 -0.57 -6.86 -2.28
N LYS A 403 0.13 -5.80 -1.86
CA LYS A 403 1.59 -5.85 -1.67
C LYS A 403 2.04 -6.92 -0.67
N GLU A 404 1.36 -7.06 0.45
CA GLU A 404 1.70 -8.03 1.50
C GLU A 404 1.69 -9.47 0.96
N ARG A 405 0.72 -9.79 0.10
CA ARG A 405 0.62 -11.11 -0.53
C ARG A 405 1.73 -11.32 -1.56
N LEU A 406 2.00 -10.31 -2.39
CA LEU A 406 3.08 -10.37 -3.37
C LEU A 406 4.44 -10.55 -2.68
N ASP A 407 4.70 -9.81 -1.60
CA ASP A 407 5.92 -9.94 -0.80
C ASP A 407 6.02 -11.34 -0.17
N ALA A 408 4.92 -11.89 0.38
CA ALA A 408 4.90 -13.24 0.95
C ALA A 408 5.24 -14.32 -0.08
N LEU A 409 4.78 -14.18 -1.32
CA LEU A 409 5.09 -15.10 -2.42
C LEU A 409 6.56 -15.02 -2.84
N VAL A 410 7.13 -13.81 -2.93
CA VAL A 410 8.55 -13.61 -3.24
C VAL A 410 9.46 -14.13 -2.12
N ALA A 411 9.02 -13.97 -0.87
CA ALA A 411 9.71 -14.48 0.32
C ALA A 411 9.60 -16.00 0.49
N GLY A 412 8.83 -16.66 -0.37
CA GLY A 412 8.56 -18.11 -0.27
C GLY A 412 9.84 -18.95 -0.19
N PRO A 413 9.77 -20.13 0.43
CA PRO A 413 10.93 -20.94 0.79
C PRO A 413 11.50 -21.73 -0.41
N LEU A 414 11.74 -21.04 -1.54
CA LEU A 414 12.41 -21.60 -2.70
C LEU A 414 13.94 -21.54 -2.55
N PRO A 415 14.69 -22.41 -3.27
CA PRO A 415 16.15 -22.46 -3.20
C PRO A 415 16.82 -21.13 -3.55
N LYS A 416 16.21 -20.35 -4.45
CA LYS A 416 16.69 -19.03 -4.87
C LYS A 416 15.66 -17.96 -4.55
N ALA A 417 16.11 -16.84 -4.06
CA ALA A 417 15.26 -15.69 -3.83
C ALA A 417 14.74 -15.09 -5.14
N GLY A 418 13.46 -14.78 -5.19
CA GLY A 418 12.84 -14.06 -6.30
C GLY A 418 12.87 -12.55 -6.13
N ILE A 419 12.27 -11.83 -7.09
CA ILE A 419 12.10 -10.38 -7.05
C ILE A 419 10.64 -10.00 -7.27
N LEU A 420 10.26 -8.85 -6.71
CA LEU A 420 9.03 -8.16 -7.03
C LEU A 420 9.37 -6.92 -7.86
N VAL A 421 8.88 -6.86 -9.10
CA VAL A 421 9.10 -5.73 -10.00
C VAL A 421 7.79 -5.10 -10.42
N ASP A 422 7.81 -3.79 -10.67
CA ASP A 422 6.65 -3.07 -11.17
C ASP A 422 6.52 -3.25 -12.69
N ALA A 423 5.33 -3.60 -13.18
CA ALA A 423 5.04 -3.64 -14.62
C ALA A 423 5.33 -2.31 -15.34
N ALA A 424 5.21 -1.19 -14.63
CA ALA A 424 5.54 0.14 -15.14
C ALA A 424 7.02 0.34 -15.50
N GLU A 425 7.92 -0.53 -15.02
CA GLU A 425 9.33 -0.48 -15.44
C GLU A 425 9.51 -0.81 -16.94
N GLY A 426 8.52 -1.47 -17.55
CA GLY A 426 8.53 -1.88 -18.95
C GLY A 426 9.34 -3.15 -19.21
N GLY A 427 8.90 -3.93 -20.20
CA GLY A 427 9.39 -5.31 -20.42
C GLY A 427 10.91 -5.44 -20.58
N LYS A 428 11.56 -4.50 -21.25
CA LYS A 428 13.02 -4.51 -21.43
C LYS A 428 13.79 -4.39 -20.11
N ARG A 429 13.34 -3.49 -19.21
CA ARG A 429 13.98 -3.32 -17.89
C ARG A 429 13.69 -4.50 -16.98
N ILE A 430 12.45 -5.01 -17.01
CA ILE A 430 12.04 -6.19 -16.26
C ILE A 430 12.93 -7.39 -16.66
N ALA A 431 13.06 -7.69 -17.93
CA ALA A 431 13.91 -8.79 -18.41
C ALA A 431 15.37 -8.66 -17.90
N LYS A 432 15.93 -7.46 -17.94
CA LYS A 432 17.25 -7.19 -17.39
C LYS A 432 17.33 -7.41 -15.88
N ARG A 433 16.25 -7.12 -15.13
CA ARG A 433 16.18 -7.40 -13.68
C ARG A 433 16.10 -8.90 -13.40
N LEU A 434 15.41 -9.67 -14.23
CA LEU A 434 15.29 -11.12 -14.05
C LEU A 434 16.64 -11.86 -14.11
N SER A 435 17.64 -11.34 -14.84
CA SER A 435 19.00 -11.92 -14.92
C SER A 435 19.96 -11.42 -13.83
N LYS A 436 19.58 -10.42 -13.05
CA LYS A 436 20.44 -9.90 -11.99
C LYS A 436 20.39 -10.77 -10.73
N PRO A 437 21.50 -10.85 -10.00
CA PRO A 437 21.53 -11.54 -8.71
C PRO A 437 20.60 -10.84 -7.70
N VAL A 438 20.12 -11.63 -6.74
CA VAL A 438 19.30 -11.16 -5.61
C VAL A 438 20.13 -11.26 -4.34
N LEU A 439 20.06 -10.24 -3.50
CA LEU A 439 20.63 -10.25 -2.15
C LEU A 439 19.73 -11.13 -1.27
N ALA A 440 20.00 -12.43 -1.30
CA ALA A 440 19.13 -13.40 -0.65
C ALA A 440 19.27 -13.31 0.87
N ASN A 441 18.14 -13.10 1.55
CA ASN A 441 18.01 -13.20 3.03
C ASN A 441 19.09 -12.43 3.83
N ALA A 442 19.63 -11.34 3.29
CA ALA A 442 20.59 -10.51 4.01
C ALA A 442 19.93 -9.98 5.30
N GLU A 443 20.51 -10.33 6.44
CA GLU A 443 20.05 -9.83 7.74
C GLU A 443 20.27 -8.33 7.82
N ILE A 444 19.32 -7.65 8.46
CA ILE A 444 19.35 -6.20 8.66
C ILE A 444 19.47 -5.94 10.15
N ASP A 445 20.48 -5.18 10.52
CA ASP A 445 20.72 -4.73 11.88
C ASP A 445 20.97 -3.23 11.93
N VAL A 446 20.59 -2.63 13.05
CA VAL A 446 20.90 -1.23 13.34
C VAL A 446 21.57 -1.18 14.71
N ALA A 447 22.80 -0.74 14.74
CA ALA A 447 23.63 -0.79 15.94
C ALA A 447 22.98 -0.11 17.15
N GLY A 448 22.79 -0.89 18.21
CA GLY A 448 22.18 -0.42 19.45
C GLY A 448 20.68 -0.21 19.42
N ALA A 449 19.97 -0.63 18.36
CA ALA A 449 18.54 -0.45 18.26
C ALA A 449 17.78 -1.39 19.20
N ILE A 450 16.69 -0.88 19.77
CA ILE A 450 15.72 -1.65 20.57
C ILE A 450 14.83 -2.50 19.65
N TRP A 451 14.57 -1.96 18.44
CA TRP A 451 13.73 -2.61 17.44
C TRP A 451 14.16 -2.18 16.04
N VAL A 452 14.12 -3.12 15.08
CA VAL A 452 14.45 -2.92 13.67
C VAL A 452 13.44 -3.64 12.79
N TYR A 453 13.07 -3.02 11.66
CA TYR A 453 12.22 -3.62 10.64
C TYR A 453 12.58 -3.06 9.24
N PRO A 454 12.60 -3.90 8.18
CA PRO A 454 12.50 -5.36 8.24
C PRO A 454 13.77 -5.98 8.83
N LYS A 455 13.66 -7.22 9.31
CA LYS A 455 14.82 -7.95 9.86
C LYS A 455 15.68 -8.62 8.78
N LYS A 456 15.11 -8.80 7.59
CA LYS A 456 15.78 -9.40 6.42
C LYS A 456 15.40 -8.67 5.15
N ALA A 457 16.34 -8.56 4.24
CA ALA A 457 16.08 -8.08 2.89
C ALA A 457 15.43 -9.20 2.05
N ILE A 458 14.25 -8.94 1.50
CA ILE A 458 13.50 -9.88 0.67
C ILE A 458 13.41 -9.32 -0.74
N GLY A 459 13.79 -10.11 -1.75
CA GLY A 459 13.66 -9.74 -3.15
C GLY A 459 14.47 -8.51 -3.58
N LEU A 460 15.48 -8.14 -2.80
CA LEU A 460 16.30 -6.96 -3.03
C LEU A 460 17.43 -7.28 -4.01
N GLN A 461 17.58 -6.45 -5.02
CA GLN A 461 18.71 -6.51 -5.94
C GLN A 461 19.75 -5.44 -5.62
N PRO A 462 21.03 -5.65 -6.02
CA PRO A 462 22.05 -4.64 -5.85
C PRO A 462 21.67 -3.29 -6.45
N GLY A 463 21.73 -2.24 -5.62
CA GLY A 463 21.36 -0.88 -5.97
C GLY A 463 19.88 -0.53 -5.75
N ASP A 464 19.02 -1.51 -5.43
CA ASP A 464 17.65 -1.22 -5.03
C ASP A 464 17.61 -0.48 -3.67
N PRO A 465 16.68 0.46 -3.50
CA PRO A 465 16.51 1.14 -2.21
C PRO A 465 15.83 0.21 -1.20
N LEU A 466 16.42 0.13 -0.02
CA LEU A 466 15.88 -0.56 1.14
C LEU A 466 15.54 0.46 2.22
N VAL A 467 14.27 0.54 2.62
CA VAL A 467 13.84 1.38 3.74
C VAL A 467 13.91 0.56 5.02
N VAL A 468 14.63 1.08 6.00
CA VAL A 468 14.82 0.45 7.32
C VAL A 468 14.25 1.37 8.39
N TYR A 469 13.44 0.81 9.27
CA TYR A 469 12.88 1.48 10.43
C TYR A 469 13.59 0.99 11.68
N ALA A 470 13.94 1.91 12.56
CA ALA A 470 14.56 1.54 13.83
C ALA A 470 14.04 2.41 14.97
N GLN A 471 14.00 1.80 16.15
CA GLN A 471 13.83 2.51 17.42
C GLN A 471 15.13 2.37 18.21
N LEU A 472 15.72 3.49 18.59
CA LEU A 472 16.99 3.56 19.34
C LEU A 472 16.73 4.00 20.78
N PRO A 473 17.64 3.70 21.73
CA PRO A 473 17.61 4.37 23.03
C PRO A 473 17.73 5.89 22.88
N LYS A 474 17.08 6.65 23.77
CA LYS A 474 17.00 8.13 23.69
C LYS A 474 18.34 8.85 23.59
N ASN A 475 19.44 8.23 24.01
CA ASN A 475 20.76 8.83 24.07
C ASN A 475 21.66 8.49 22.87
N VAL A 476 21.12 7.82 21.84
CA VAL A 476 21.88 7.43 20.64
C VAL A 476 21.61 8.42 19.52
N SER A 477 22.64 9.15 19.08
CA SER A 477 22.53 10.19 18.03
C SER A 477 22.87 9.67 16.63
N GLY A 478 23.80 8.72 16.50
CA GLY A 478 24.19 8.13 15.22
C GLY A 478 23.31 6.97 14.81
N THR A 479 23.31 6.64 13.52
CA THR A 479 22.61 5.47 13.00
C THR A 479 23.53 4.71 12.06
N LYS A 480 23.86 3.48 12.44
CA LYS A 480 24.68 2.57 11.67
C LYS A 480 23.86 1.35 11.29
N VAL A 481 23.59 1.21 9.98
CA VAL A 481 22.76 0.14 9.43
C VAL A 481 23.66 -0.88 8.78
N THR A 482 23.48 -2.16 9.11
CA THR A 482 24.18 -3.28 8.47
C THR A 482 23.16 -4.10 7.67
N VAL A 483 23.50 -4.41 6.42
CA VAL A 483 22.70 -5.28 5.54
C VAL A 483 23.63 -6.38 5.04
N GLY A 484 23.47 -7.59 5.56
CA GLY A 484 24.44 -8.68 5.36
C GLY A 484 25.84 -8.28 5.84
N THR A 485 26.79 -8.15 4.92
CA THR A 485 28.18 -7.74 5.23
C THR A 485 28.44 -6.27 5.00
N GLN A 486 27.47 -5.50 4.51
CA GLN A 486 27.66 -4.09 4.17
C GLN A 486 27.13 -3.20 5.28
N THR A 487 27.89 -2.14 5.59
CA THR A 487 27.55 -1.17 6.62
C THR A 487 27.37 0.21 6.01
N PHE A 488 26.35 0.92 6.47
CA PHE A 488 25.93 2.25 6.03
C PHE A 488 25.81 3.18 7.24
N GLU A 489 26.24 4.43 7.06
CA GLU A 489 26.09 5.49 8.05
C GLU A 489 25.29 6.65 7.39
N PRO A 490 23.97 6.50 7.24
CA PRO A 490 23.14 7.46 6.53
C PRO A 490 23.10 8.80 7.25
N LYS A 491 23.17 9.90 6.49
CA LYS A 491 22.94 11.24 7.02
C LYS A 491 21.46 11.43 7.32
N LEU A 492 21.18 11.69 8.60
CA LEU A 492 19.83 11.91 9.06
C LEU A 492 19.46 13.38 9.02
N ALA A 493 18.20 13.64 8.71
CA ALA A 493 17.59 14.93 8.86
C ALA A 493 16.45 14.83 9.87
N GLU A 494 16.29 15.85 10.71
CA GLU A 494 15.17 15.94 11.63
C GLU A 494 13.85 16.17 10.85
N ALA A 495 12.79 15.46 11.23
CA ALA A 495 11.50 15.54 10.57
C ALA A 495 10.36 15.69 11.61
N PRO A 496 9.16 16.13 11.18
CA PRO A 496 8.00 16.16 12.06
C PRO A 496 7.74 14.81 12.72
N MET A 497 7.55 14.84 14.05
CA MET A 497 7.38 13.63 14.86
C MET A 497 6.23 12.76 14.34
N GLU A 498 5.10 13.37 14.06
CA GLU A 498 3.88 12.68 13.64
C GLU A 498 4.08 11.91 12.33
N LEU A 499 4.92 12.41 11.42
CA LEU A 499 5.22 11.75 10.16
C LEU A 499 6.06 10.49 10.37
N VAL A 500 7.12 10.60 11.19
CA VAL A 500 8.02 9.48 11.49
C VAL A 500 7.33 8.43 12.36
N GLU A 501 6.54 8.85 13.36
CA GLU A 501 5.76 7.95 14.22
C GLU A 501 4.76 7.11 13.42
N ARG A 502 4.05 7.71 12.45
CA ARG A 502 3.12 6.97 11.58
C ARG A 502 3.84 5.92 10.75
N ALA A 503 4.96 6.29 10.15
CA ALA A 503 5.77 5.35 9.35
C ALA A 503 6.31 4.20 10.23
N TRP A 504 6.78 4.50 11.44
CA TRP A 504 7.21 3.51 12.41
C TRP A 504 6.05 2.61 12.86
N ALA A 505 4.90 3.19 13.21
CA ALA A 505 3.74 2.43 13.65
C ALA A 505 3.23 1.48 12.56
N LYS A 506 3.20 1.91 11.30
CA LYS A 506 2.89 1.05 10.15
C LYS A 506 3.85 -0.13 10.08
N ALA A 507 5.15 0.13 10.14
CA ALA A 507 6.17 -0.91 10.11
C ALA A 507 6.05 -1.88 11.30
N LYS A 508 5.70 -1.37 12.49
CA LYS A 508 5.47 -2.17 13.70
C LYS A 508 4.24 -3.06 13.58
N ILE A 509 3.15 -2.55 13.01
CA ILE A 509 1.94 -3.33 12.72
C ILE A 509 2.24 -4.46 11.74
N ALA A 510 3.02 -4.18 10.68
CA ALA A 510 3.45 -5.18 9.70
C ALA A 510 4.35 -6.26 10.35
N ASP A 511 5.29 -5.86 11.21
CA ASP A 511 6.14 -6.78 11.97
C ASP A 511 5.32 -7.73 12.86
N LEU A 512 4.34 -7.19 13.60
CA LEU A 512 3.43 -7.97 14.45
C LEU A 512 2.62 -8.98 13.62
N ALA A 513 2.08 -8.56 12.48
CA ALA A 513 1.29 -9.43 11.61
C ALA A 513 2.12 -10.57 11.00
N ALA A 514 3.40 -10.32 10.70
CA ALA A 514 4.29 -11.28 10.05
C ALA A 514 4.95 -12.27 11.02
N HIS A 515 5.31 -11.84 12.24
CA HIS A 515 6.25 -12.56 13.09
C HIS A 515 5.72 -12.91 14.49
N SER A 516 4.50 -12.52 14.88
CA SER A 516 3.97 -12.89 16.19
C SER A 516 3.50 -14.35 16.23
N GLU A 517 3.87 -15.05 17.29
CA GLU A 517 3.39 -16.41 17.58
C GLU A 517 1.95 -16.41 18.10
N ASP A 518 1.57 -15.38 18.86
CA ASP A 518 0.21 -15.17 19.35
C ASP A 518 -0.54 -14.17 18.45
N ALA A 519 -1.39 -14.70 17.58
CA ALA A 519 -2.18 -13.89 16.66
C ALA A 519 -3.20 -12.95 17.35
N ALA A 520 -3.71 -13.33 18.53
CA ALA A 520 -4.68 -12.53 19.27
C ALA A 520 -4.00 -11.33 19.94
N ASP A 521 -2.84 -11.55 20.57
CA ASP A 521 -2.04 -10.48 21.16
C ASP A 521 -1.50 -9.52 20.09
N ALA A 522 -1.00 -10.05 18.96
CA ALA A 522 -0.58 -9.26 17.81
C ALA A 522 -1.70 -8.37 17.27
N LYS A 523 -2.91 -8.92 17.11
CA LYS A 523 -4.09 -8.15 16.71
C LYS A 523 -4.40 -7.03 17.69
N ALA A 524 -4.39 -7.32 19.00
CA ALA A 524 -4.67 -6.33 20.03
C ALA A 524 -3.64 -5.19 20.03
N GLN A 525 -2.35 -5.50 19.95
CA GLN A 525 -1.29 -4.51 19.84
C GLN A 525 -1.39 -3.69 18.55
N ALA A 526 -1.71 -4.32 17.41
CA ALA A 526 -1.89 -3.62 16.13
C ALA A 526 -3.07 -2.62 16.19
N ILE A 527 -4.18 -2.97 16.84
CA ILE A 527 -5.32 -2.07 17.06
C ILE A 527 -4.92 -0.88 17.92
N GLU A 528 -4.18 -1.09 19.00
CA GLU A 528 -3.70 0.00 19.89
C GLU A 528 -2.74 0.93 19.16
N LEU A 529 -1.78 0.41 18.39
CA LEU A 529 -0.88 1.20 17.56
C LEU A 529 -1.65 2.01 16.51
N SER A 530 -2.63 1.37 15.85
CA SER A 530 -3.49 2.00 14.85
C SER A 530 -4.24 3.21 15.42
N LYS A 531 -4.88 3.05 16.59
CA LYS A 531 -5.58 4.13 17.29
C LYS A 531 -4.64 5.25 17.75
N ARG A 532 -3.52 4.89 18.36
CA ARG A 532 -2.58 5.83 18.97
C ARG A 532 -1.89 6.71 17.93
N TYR A 533 -1.42 6.10 16.84
CA TYR A 533 -0.63 6.80 15.81
C TYR A 533 -1.45 7.19 14.57
N ARG A 534 -2.76 6.93 14.60
CA ARG A 534 -3.68 7.22 13.49
C ARG A 534 -3.19 6.64 12.17
N VAL A 535 -2.99 5.33 12.14
CA VAL A 535 -2.58 4.54 10.97
C VAL A 535 -3.62 3.46 10.74
N LEU A 536 -4.28 3.48 9.60
CA LEU A 536 -5.28 2.46 9.29
C LEU A 536 -4.57 1.09 9.14
N SER A 537 -5.16 0.06 9.71
CA SER A 537 -4.63 -1.31 9.69
C SER A 537 -5.69 -2.30 9.19
N PRO A 538 -5.31 -3.53 8.84
CA PRO A 538 -6.28 -4.58 8.47
C PRO A 538 -7.33 -4.85 9.56
N TYR A 539 -7.07 -4.45 10.80
CA TYR A 539 -7.91 -4.69 11.96
C TYR A 539 -8.77 -3.50 12.38
N THR A 540 -8.60 -2.34 11.75
CA THR A 540 -9.28 -1.11 12.12
C THR A 540 -9.99 -0.46 10.95
N SER A 541 -10.98 0.36 11.25
CA SER A 541 -11.73 1.19 10.31
C SER A 541 -11.83 2.62 10.86
N LEU A 542 -12.04 3.60 10.00
CA LEU A 542 -12.38 4.96 10.39
C LEU A 542 -13.89 5.13 10.36
N LEU A 543 -14.48 5.32 11.53
CA LEU A 543 -15.92 5.53 11.70
C LEU A 543 -16.18 7.02 11.96
N VAL A 544 -17.02 7.64 11.15
CA VAL A 544 -17.49 9.01 11.33
C VAL A 544 -18.90 8.96 11.89
N LEU A 545 -19.14 9.63 13.01
CA LEU A 545 -20.45 9.74 13.67
C LEU A 545 -20.84 11.20 13.87
N GLU A 546 -22.13 11.47 14.05
CA GLU A 546 -22.66 12.82 14.15
C GLU A 546 -22.28 13.54 15.45
N SER A 547 -22.10 12.79 16.55
CA SER A 547 -21.84 13.39 17.86
C SER A 547 -20.82 12.61 18.69
N ASP A 548 -20.16 13.31 19.62
CA ASP A 548 -19.23 12.73 20.59
C ASP A 548 -19.92 11.71 21.51
N ALA A 549 -21.19 11.97 21.88
CA ALA A 549 -21.98 11.05 22.68
C ALA A 549 -22.23 9.69 21.97
N ASP A 550 -22.23 9.68 20.63
CA ASP A 550 -22.35 8.46 19.85
C ASP A 550 -21.06 7.63 19.92
N TYR A 551 -19.89 8.28 19.85
CA TYR A 551 -18.60 7.61 20.03
C TYR A 551 -18.46 7.00 21.44
N GLU A 552 -18.85 7.76 22.50
CA GLU A 552 -18.80 7.25 23.88
C GLU A 552 -19.66 6.00 24.05
N ARG A 553 -20.84 5.95 23.43
CA ARG A 553 -21.71 4.76 23.46
C ARG A 553 -21.06 3.55 22.80
N ILE A 554 -20.36 3.72 21.68
CA ILE A 554 -19.66 2.62 21.00
C ILE A 554 -18.52 2.12 21.84
N VAL A 555 -17.70 3.01 22.37
CA VAL A 555 -16.57 2.66 23.23
C VAL A 555 -17.05 1.89 24.46
N ALA A 556 -18.12 2.34 25.11
CA ALA A 556 -18.70 1.67 26.27
C ALA A 556 -19.24 0.25 25.90
N ARG A 557 -19.89 0.08 24.75
CA ARG A 557 -20.37 -1.23 24.27
C ARG A 557 -19.23 -2.16 23.90
N ALA A 558 -18.20 -1.65 23.20
CA ALA A 558 -17.04 -2.46 22.86
C ALA A 558 -16.32 -2.94 24.14
N GLN A 559 -16.15 -2.08 25.13
CA GLN A 559 -15.57 -2.46 26.42
C GLN A 559 -16.43 -3.48 27.19
N ALA A 560 -17.75 -3.39 27.09
CA ALA A 560 -18.64 -4.38 27.71
C ALA A 560 -18.58 -5.75 27.03
N ALA A 561 -18.45 -5.79 25.70
CA ALA A 561 -18.33 -7.03 24.94
C ALA A 561 -16.98 -7.76 25.15
N PHE A 562 -15.92 -7.04 25.53
CA PHE A 562 -14.61 -7.65 25.86
C PHE A 562 -14.48 -8.07 27.34
N LYS A 563 -15.50 -7.84 28.17
CA LYS A 563 -15.53 -8.26 29.57
C LYS A 563 -16.26 -9.58 29.85
N VAL A 564 -16.70 -10.29 28.79
CA VAL A 564 -17.36 -11.60 28.89
C VAL A 564 -16.42 -12.73 28.47
#